data_b3c9b265dec1646650d1223698851f44
#
_entry.id   b3c9b265dec1646650d1223698851f44
#
_cell.length_a   1.000
_cell.length_b   1.000
_cell.length_c   1.000
_cell.angle_alpha   90.00
_cell.angle_beta   90.00
_cell.angle_gamma   90.00
#
_symmetry.space_group_name_H-M   'P 1'
#
loop_
_entity.id
_entity.type
_entity.pdbx_description
1 polymer ?
#
loop_
_entity_poly.entity_id
_entity_poly.type
_entity_poly.pdbx_seq_one_letter_code
_entity_poly.pdbx_strand_id
1 'polypeptide(L)'
;MTEPGTAVAMAAVQFQRGDASAAAGLLGPVLAAEPDNVRALVLMTHAQLALKKPEPAYQAAHRAVLVAPESAEALGALSRAYTGLDRHDEAVQVAQRAAQIEPENAYRHNRVAWALLGDGRRAVEAEHAARLAVRLDPNEADFRITYAMVMKQLHHTDRARQALRDALAIEPDNAVARHELATLDVVHRNPFALGRLARGASGLAGALRADPRQQASRFMLDVALRRFLVYTAVLLAVLAYVGWRMTEFSVGGARVLAGVAALAPIAFAAYFVARLDRSLRAYLMSVLTQGRQRIAAIGAALCLLLLLSATVTPAGWLAWVLGVAAVGGFGVRLLTVSASNAHVRAAGVNVSPDRVSVVLWWVVIGCVVAAILLEIGATDSAWWLSAAALLLVLAAAVCLAVLIRRRRARRAGGPRAGRPGHRGNLGGIRS
;
A
#
# COMPACT_ATOMS: atom_id res chain seq x y z
N MET A 1 -35.48 33.66 11.76
CA MET A 1 -33.99 33.62 11.72
C MET A 1 -33.55 32.79 12.92
N THR A 2 -32.88 31.67 12.71
CA THR A 2 -32.33 30.87 13.80
C THR A 2 -31.21 31.66 14.48
N GLU A 3 -31.19 31.67 15.83
CA GLU A 3 -30.12 32.34 16.57
C GLU A 3 -28.73 31.79 16.13
N PRO A 4 -27.70 32.65 16.00
CA PRO A 4 -26.37 32.26 15.53
C PRO A 4 -25.81 31.08 16.30
N GLY A 5 -26.01 30.99 17.61
CA GLY A 5 -25.57 29.89 18.47
C GLY A 5 -26.23 28.55 18.12
N THR A 6 -27.54 28.56 17.81
CA THR A 6 -28.27 27.34 17.40
C THR A 6 -27.85 26.87 16.01
N ALA A 7 -27.57 27.80 15.08
CA ALA A 7 -27.08 27.47 13.74
C ALA A 7 -25.70 26.82 13.79
N VAL A 8 -24.77 27.32 14.64
CA VAL A 8 -23.45 26.69 14.86
C VAL A 8 -23.59 25.30 15.46
N ALA A 9 -24.46 25.09 16.43
CA ALA A 9 -24.71 23.77 17.01
C ALA A 9 -25.29 22.79 15.99
N MET A 10 -26.25 23.24 15.15
CA MET A 10 -26.79 22.43 14.05
C MET A 10 -25.73 22.09 13.03
N ALA A 11 -24.85 23.03 12.66
CA ALA A 11 -23.70 22.78 11.75
C ALA A 11 -22.76 21.75 12.33
N ALA A 12 -22.48 21.78 13.64
CA ALA A 12 -21.65 20.76 14.31
C ALA A 12 -22.27 19.36 14.21
N VAL A 13 -23.59 19.24 14.42
CA VAL A 13 -24.32 17.95 14.26
C VAL A 13 -24.26 17.45 12.82
N GLN A 14 -24.45 18.31 11.81
CA GLN A 14 -24.34 17.91 10.41
C GLN A 14 -22.93 17.46 10.06
N PHE A 15 -21.90 18.16 10.57
CA PHE A 15 -20.51 17.77 10.39
C PHE A 15 -20.22 16.39 11.00
N GLN A 16 -20.69 16.13 12.21
CA GLN A 16 -20.55 14.81 12.87
C GLN A 16 -21.26 13.68 12.10
N ARG A 17 -22.36 13.98 11.41
CA ARG A 17 -23.06 13.05 10.51
C ARG A 17 -22.30 12.83 9.18
N GLY A 18 -21.18 13.52 8.95
CA GLY A 18 -20.38 13.45 7.73
C GLY A 18 -20.87 14.36 6.60
N ASP A 19 -21.88 15.19 6.84
CA ASP A 19 -22.36 16.18 5.84
C ASP A 19 -21.66 17.53 6.02
N ALA A 20 -20.42 17.57 5.55
CA ALA A 20 -19.60 18.78 5.58
C ALA A 20 -20.19 19.91 4.70
N SER A 21 -20.95 19.56 3.65
CA SER A 21 -21.57 20.55 2.76
C SER A 21 -22.72 21.27 3.47
N ALA A 22 -23.61 20.52 4.13
CA ALA A 22 -24.69 21.09 4.92
C ALA A 22 -24.13 21.93 6.09
N ALA A 23 -23.08 21.45 6.76
CA ALA A 23 -22.42 22.20 7.83
C ALA A 23 -21.88 23.55 7.32
N ALA A 24 -21.15 23.57 6.20
CA ALA A 24 -20.62 24.79 5.60
C ALA A 24 -21.75 25.76 5.16
N GLY A 25 -22.85 25.21 4.62
CA GLY A 25 -24.02 25.98 4.23
C GLY A 25 -24.70 26.70 5.41
N LEU A 26 -24.81 26.04 6.58
CA LEU A 26 -25.33 26.62 7.79
C LEU A 26 -24.43 27.69 8.41
N LEU A 27 -23.12 27.54 8.27
CA LEU A 27 -22.13 28.48 8.82
C LEU A 27 -21.97 29.75 8.00
N GLY A 28 -22.25 29.71 6.68
CA GLY A 28 -22.14 30.89 5.81
C GLY A 28 -22.92 32.09 6.29
N PRO A 29 -24.24 31.98 6.52
CA PRO A 29 -25.08 33.09 7.07
C PRO A 29 -24.64 33.56 8.47
N VAL A 30 -24.15 32.62 9.33
CA VAL A 30 -23.64 32.99 10.66
C VAL A 30 -22.41 33.88 10.53
N LEU A 31 -21.45 33.50 9.67
CA LEU A 31 -20.23 34.28 9.45
C LEU A 31 -20.48 35.58 8.66
N ALA A 32 -21.58 35.67 7.93
CA ALA A 32 -21.99 36.92 7.30
C ALA A 32 -22.54 37.91 8.35
N ALA A 33 -23.26 37.42 9.38
CA ALA A 33 -23.80 38.24 10.47
C ALA A 33 -22.74 38.51 11.56
N GLU A 34 -21.96 37.49 11.91
CA GLU A 34 -20.92 37.53 12.95
C GLU A 34 -19.57 37.08 12.36
N PRO A 35 -18.85 37.91 11.63
CA PRO A 35 -17.63 37.54 10.93
C PRO A 35 -16.51 37.08 11.86
N ASP A 36 -16.53 37.44 13.13
CA ASP A 36 -15.52 37.18 14.14
C ASP A 36 -15.92 36.06 15.13
N ASN A 37 -16.97 35.31 14.80
CA ASN A 37 -17.39 34.17 15.59
C ASN A 37 -16.36 33.03 15.46
N VAL A 38 -15.42 32.95 16.42
CA VAL A 38 -14.30 31.99 16.42
C VAL A 38 -14.76 30.55 16.28
N ARG A 39 -15.85 30.17 16.99
CA ARG A 39 -16.38 28.79 16.95
C ARG A 39 -16.92 28.44 15.55
N ALA A 40 -17.62 29.38 14.92
CA ALA A 40 -18.09 29.20 13.54
C ALA A 40 -16.93 29.13 12.55
N LEU A 41 -15.89 29.95 12.70
CA LEU A 41 -14.68 29.94 11.87
C LEU A 41 -13.90 28.61 11.99
N VAL A 42 -13.73 28.10 13.20
CA VAL A 42 -13.08 26.79 13.43
C VAL A 42 -13.86 25.65 12.78
N LEU A 43 -15.19 25.63 12.99
CA LEU A 43 -16.05 24.60 12.40
C LEU A 43 -16.09 24.71 10.87
N MET A 44 -16.13 25.94 10.30
CA MET A 44 -16.00 26.17 8.86
C MET A 44 -14.67 25.62 8.33
N THR A 45 -13.57 25.81 9.05
CA THR A 45 -12.27 25.24 8.68
C THR A 45 -12.36 23.72 8.55
N HIS A 46 -12.93 23.04 9.53
CA HIS A 46 -13.09 21.58 9.48
C HIS A 46 -14.00 21.13 8.34
N ALA A 47 -15.11 21.84 8.09
CA ALA A 47 -16.02 21.54 6.99
C ALA A 47 -15.33 21.70 5.61
N GLN A 48 -14.58 22.79 5.42
CA GLN A 48 -13.85 23.03 4.17
C GLN A 48 -12.75 22.02 3.92
N LEU A 49 -12.02 21.57 4.96
CA LEU A 49 -11.03 20.50 4.84
C LEU A 49 -11.68 19.16 4.44
N ALA A 50 -12.83 18.82 5.04
CA ALA A 50 -13.58 17.62 4.67
C ALA A 50 -14.09 17.67 3.21
N LEU A 51 -14.41 18.86 2.70
CA LEU A 51 -14.75 19.12 1.31
C LEU A 51 -13.52 19.18 0.37
N LYS A 52 -12.31 18.92 0.87
CA LYS A 52 -11.05 19.00 0.13
C LYS A 52 -10.76 20.39 -0.45
N LYS A 53 -11.12 21.42 0.28
CA LYS A 53 -10.90 22.82 -0.06
C LYS A 53 -9.94 23.47 0.96
N PRO A 54 -8.62 23.21 0.87
CA PRO A 54 -7.69 23.65 1.90
C PRO A 54 -7.47 25.16 1.94
N GLU A 55 -7.58 25.86 0.82
CA GLU A 55 -7.41 27.30 0.77
C GLU A 55 -8.54 28.07 1.51
N PRO A 56 -9.85 27.83 1.25
CA PRO A 56 -10.90 28.37 2.06
C PRO A 56 -10.81 27.99 3.55
N ALA A 57 -10.36 26.78 3.85
CA ALA A 57 -10.13 26.36 5.24
C ALA A 57 -9.04 27.20 5.91
N TYR A 58 -7.93 27.46 5.21
CA TYR A 58 -6.87 28.32 5.70
C TYR A 58 -7.36 29.74 5.99
N GLN A 59 -8.14 30.35 5.08
CA GLN A 59 -8.70 31.68 5.29
C GLN A 59 -9.56 31.76 6.55
N ALA A 60 -10.46 30.78 6.76
CA ALA A 60 -11.30 30.72 7.96
C ALA A 60 -10.45 30.51 9.24
N ALA A 61 -9.51 29.59 9.21
CA ALA A 61 -8.63 29.32 10.36
C ALA A 61 -7.72 30.48 10.69
N HIS A 62 -7.17 31.15 9.69
CA HIS A 62 -6.31 32.33 9.86
C HIS A 62 -7.09 33.48 10.52
N ARG A 63 -8.34 33.72 10.05
CA ARG A 63 -9.21 34.70 10.67
C ARG A 63 -9.52 34.35 12.13
N ALA A 64 -9.80 33.06 12.44
CA ALA A 64 -10.04 32.61 13.81
C ALA A 64 -8.86 32.93 14.74
N VAL A 65 -7.61 32.75 14.27
CA VAL A 65 -6.41 33.07 15.03
C VAL A 65 -6.17 34.58 15.14
N LEU A 66 -6.54 35.38 14.12
CA LEU A 66 -6.47 36.83 14.23
C LEU A 66 -7.41 37.38 15.30
N VAL A 67 -8.61 36.80 15.42
CA VAL A 67 -9.62 37.19 16.46
C VAL A 67 -9.23 36.66 17.84
N ALA A 68 -8.70 35.45 17.92
CA ALA A 68 -8.36 34.78 19.17
C ALA A 68 -6.97 34.12 19.10
N PRO A 69 -5.87 34.92 19.22
CA PRO A 69 -4.51 34.42 19.01
C PRO A 69 -4.02 33.43 20.08
N GLU A 70 -4.64 33.42 21.25
CA GLU A 70 -4.36 32.48 22.35
C GLU A 70 -5.35 31.32 22.42
N SER A 71 -6.25 31.20 21.43
CA SER A 71 -7.16 30.06 21.36
C SER A 71 -6.44 28.85 20.80
N ALA A 72 -6.17 27.84 21.66
CA ALA A 72 -5.56 26.58 21.26
C ALA A 72 -6.42 25.83 20.22
N GLU A 73 -7.75 26.05 20.25
CA GLU A 73 -8.67 25.47 19.26
C GLU A 73 -8.49 26.13 17.88
N ALA A 74 -8.40 27.47 17.81
CA ALA A 74 -8.16 28.21 16.56
C ALA A 74 -6.77 27.86 15.98
N LEU A 75 -5.74 27.79 16.82
CA LEU A 75 -4.40 27.35 16.41
C LEU A 75 -4.41 25.90 15.90
N GLY A 76 -5.16 25.00 16.54
CA GLY A 76 -5.33 23.62 16.10
C GLY A 76 -5.99 23.53 14.73
N ALA A 77 -7.01 24.35 14.47
CA ALA A 77 -7.67 24.46 13.17
C ALA A 77 -6.71 25.01 12.08
N LEU A 78 -5.92 26.04 12.41
CA LEU A 78 -4.92 26.60 11.50
C LEU A 78 -3.83 25.57 11.16
N SER A 79 -3.35 24.80 12.14
CA SER A 79 -2.42 23.69 11.90
C SER A 79 -3.00 22.64 10.94
N ARG A 80 -4.30 22.32 11.05
CA ARG A 80 -4.97 21.41 10.10
C ARG A 80 -5.03 22.01 8.70
N ALA A 81 -5.34 23.29 8.58
CA ALA A 81 -5.39 23.99 7.30
C ALA A 81 -4.01 24.02 6.63
N TYR A 82 -2.94 24.31 7.35
CA TYR A 82 -1.56 24.22 6.84
C TYR A 82 -1.19 22.80 6.40
N THR A 83 -1.60 21.77 7.16
CA THR A 83 -1.41 20.37 6.73
C THR A 83 -2.13 20.08 5.41
N GLY A 84 -3.35 20.62 5.22
CA GLY A 84 -4.10 20.50 3.98
C GLY A 84 -3.46 21.19 2.77
N LEU A 85 -2.63 22.20 3.01
CA LEU A 85 -1.86 22.94 2.02
C LEU A 85 -0.43 22.38 1.81
N ASP A 86 -0.09 21.24 2.41
CA ASP A 86 1.26 20.64 2.43
C ASP A 86 2.34 21.57 3.04
N ARG A 87 1.93 22.56 3.86
CA ARG A 87 2.79 23.48 4.59
C ARG A 87 3.13 22.91 5.96
N HIS A 88 3.98 21.87 5.96
CA HIS A 88 4.19 21.05 7.14
C HIS A 88 4.95 21.76 8.27
N ASP A 89 5.95 22.58 7.96
CA ASP A 89 6.74 23.30 8.97
C ASP A 89 5.87 24.30 9.75
N GLU A 90 5.03 25.06 9.07
CA GLU A 90 4.09 25.99 9.69
C GLU A 90 2.99 25.25 10.48
N ALA A 91 2.52 24.10 9.94
CA ALA A 91 1.56 23.26 10.66
C ALA A 91 2.11 22.78 12.02
N VAL A 92 3.39 22.39 12.06
CA VAL A 92 4.06 21.96 13.29
C VAL A 92 4.22 23.11 14.28
N GLN A 93 4.72 24.27 13.83
CA GLN A 93 4.92 25.45 14.68
C GLN A 93 3.62 25.86 15.39
N VAL A 94 2.54 25.96 14.63
CA VAL A 94 1.22 26.38 15.16
C VAL A 94 0.63 25.31 16.08
N ALA A 95 0.80 24.01 15.75
CA ALA A 95 0.36 22.91 16.62
C ALA A 95 1.13 22.90 17.96
N GLN A 96 2.45 23.12 17.93
CA GLN A 96 3.27 23.20 19.14
C GLN A 96 2.85 24.37 20.02
N ARG A 97 2.54 25.55 19.44
CA ARG A 97 1.99 26.69 20.19
C ARG A 97 0.67 26.34 20.88
N ALA A 98 -0.25 25.65 20.18
CA ALA A 98 -1.50 25.20 20.77
C ALA A 98 -1.26 24.23 21.95
N ALA A 99 -0.28 23.31 21.84
CA ALA A 99 0.09 22.39 22.91
C ALA A 99 0.80 23.08 24.09
N GLN A 100 1.49 24.20 23.87
CA GLN A 100 2.06 25.01 24.94
C GLN A 100 0.98 25.75 25.75
N ILE A 101 -0.10 26.19 25.10
CA ILE A 101 -1.24 26.87 25.75
C ILE A 101 -2.04 25.85 26.60
N GLU A 102 -2.26 24.64 26.06
CA GLU A 102 -3.00 23.57 26.73
C GLU A 102 -2.15 22.30 26.86
N PRO A 103 -1.16 22.26 27.76
CA PRO A 103 -0.20 21.14 27.83
C PRO A 103 -0.80 19.82 28.31
N GLU A 104 -1.91 19.85 29.05
CA GLU A 104 -2.61 18.65 29.55
C GLU A 104 -3.69 18.17 28.57
N ASN A 105 -3.88 18.86 27.45
CA ASN A 105 -4.89 18.49 26.46
C ASN A 105 -4.32 17.50 25.44
N ALA A 106 -4.74 16.24 25.51
CA ALA A 106 -4.31 15.16 24.64
C ALA A 106 -4.50 15.47 23.14
N TYR A 107 -5.60 16.16 22.77
CA TYR A 107 -5.88 16.55 21.39
C TYR A 107 -4.82 17.48 20.82
N ARG A 108 -4.20 18.36 21.63
CA ARG A 108 -3.13 19.26 21.16
C ARG A 108 -1.87 18.48 20.80
N HIS A 109 -1.47 17.52 21.65
CA HIS A 109 -0.33 16.64 21.38
C HIS A 109 -0.58 15.71 20.18
N ASN A 110 -1.81 15.18 20.05
CA ASN A 110 -2.21 14.44 18.87
C ASN A 110 -2.11 15.28 17.59
N ARG A 111 -2.48 16.56 17.65
CA ARG A 111 -2.36 17.49 16.52
C ARG A 111 -0.89 17.71 16.14
N VAL A 112 0.00 17.85 17.12
CA VAL A 112 1.46 17.93 16.88
C VAL A 112 1.96 16.67 16.16
N ALA A 113 1.57 15.48 16.65
CA ALA A 113 1.95 14.21 16.02
C ALA A 113 1.49 14.13 14.55
N TRP A 114 0.26 14.53 14.25
CA TRP A 114 -0.27 14.59 12.88
C TRP A 114 0.48 15.58 11.98
N ALA A 115 0.82 16.76 12.48
CA ALA A 115 1.57 17.75 11.72
C ALA A 115 2.98 17.23 11.37
N LEU A 116 3.64 16.57 12.33
CA LEU A 116 4.95 15.95 12.15
C LEU A 116 4.94 14.76 11.20
N LEU A 117 3.83 13.98 11.17
CA LEU A 117 3.66 12.88 10.22
C LEU A 117 3.68 13.35 8.77
N GLY A 118 3.11 14.52 8.49
CA GLY A 118 3.08 15.11 7.14
C GLY A 118 4.47 15.40 6.59
N ASP A 119 5.41 15.85 7.42
CA ASP A 119 6.80 16.13 7.00
C ASP A 119 7.59 14.84 6.68
N GLY A 120 7.26 13.72 7.27
CA GLY A 120 7.93 12.43 7.02
C GLY A 120 9.34 12.28 7.57
N ARG A 121 10.05 13.38 7.85
CA ARG A 121 11.43 13.41 8.32
C ARG A 121 11.54 13.36 9.84
N ARG A 122 10.52 13.83 10.54
CA ARG A 122 10.48 14.03 12.00
C ARG A 122 9.67 12.95 12.74
N ALA A 123 9.72 11.71 12.23
CA ALA A 123 8.91 10.61 12.75
C ALA A 123 9.19 10.25 14.23
N VAL A 124 10.42 10.48 14.73
CA VAL A 124 10.77 10.26 16.15
C VAL A 124 10.11 11.30 17.06
N GLU A 125 10.07 12.57 16.62
CA GLU A 125 9.36 13.62 17.35
C GLU A 125 7.85 13.35 17.35
N ALA A 126 7.31 12.88 16.20
CA ALA A 126 5.92 12.46 16.08
C ALA A 126 5.59 11.32 17.06
N GLU A 127 6.51 10.35 17.25
CA GLU A 127 6.34 9.28 18.23
C GLU A 127 6.19 9.81 19.65
N HIS A 128 7.04 10.77 20.05
CA HIS A 128 6.96 11.36 21.38
C HIS A 128 5.61 12.05 21.61
N ALA A 129 5.18 12.88 20.67
CA ALA A 129 3.90 13.60 20.74
C ALA A 129 2.69 12.65 20.77
N ALA A 130 2.66 11.63 19.87
CA ALA A 130 1.58 10.65 19.82
C ALA A 130 1.51 9.79 21.10
N ARG A 131 2.67 9.40 21.65
CA ARG A 131 2.75 8.66 22.91
C ARG A 131 2.25 9.49 24.09
N LEU A 132 2.54 10.79 24.11
CA LEU A 132 2.04 11.69 25.14
C LEU A 132 0.51 11.83 25.05
N ALA A 133 -0.05 11.99 23.85
CA ALA A 133 -1.50 12.04 23.65
C ALA A 133 -2.19 10.76 24.20
N VAL A 134 -1.67 9.57 23.88
CA VAL A 134 -2.21 8.29 24.38
C VAL A 134 -2.08 8.16 25.90
N ARG A 135 -1.04 8.75 26.53
CA ARG A 135 -0.90 8.74 28.00
C ARG A 135 -1.88 9.67 28.70
N LEU A 136 -2.13 10.85 28.11
CA LEU A 136 -3.05 11.83 28.66
C LEU A 136 -4.51 11.37 28.58
N ASP A 137 -4.87 10.72 27.45
CA ASP A 137 -6.17 10.07 27.32
C ASP A 137 -6.02 8.69 26.64
N PRO A 138 -5.98 7.62 27.44
CA PRO A 138 -5.82 6.26 26.94
C PRO A 138 -7.10 5.67 26.32
N ASN A 139 -8.26 6.29 26.48
CA ASN A 139 -9.55 5.77 26.01
C ASN A 139 -9.99 6.37 24.68
N GLU A 140 -9.19 7.24 24.08
CA GLU A 140 -9.48 7.82 22.78
C GLU A 140 -8.85 6.98 21.67
N ALA A 141 -9.69 6.43 20.78
CA ALA A 141 -9.24 5.56 19.69
C ALA A 141 -8.37 6.30 18.66
N ASP A 142 -8.68 7.56 18.36
CA ASP A 142 -7.95 8.37 17.38
C ASP A 142 -6.48 8.58 17.76
N PHE A 143 -6.16 8.66 19.04
CA PHE A 143 -4.76 8.82 19.48
C PHE A 143 -3.94 7.55 19.26
N ARG A 144 -4.57 6.38 19.43
CA ARG A 144 -3.94 5.09 19.13
C ARG A 144 -3.76 4.90 17.63
N ILE A 145 -4.70 5.37 16.81
CA ILE A 145 -4.60 5.37 15.35
C ILE A 145 -3.42 6.26 14.92
N THR A 146 -3.33 7.48 15.45
CA THR A 146 -2.21 8.38 15.17
C THR A 146 -0.88 7.75 15.56
N TYR A 147 -0.78 7.17 16.75
CA TYR A 147 0.42 6.46 17.19
C TYR A 147 0.76 5.29 16.25
N ALA A 148 -0.23 4.53 15.80
CA ALA A 148 -0.02 3.44 14.85
C ALA A 148 0.50 3.95 13.49
N MET A 149 0.02 5.10 13.00
CA MET A 149 0.51 5.70 11.77
C MET A 149 1.97 6.14 11.89
N VAL A 150 2.35 6.70 13.05
CA VAL A 150 3.74 7.03 13.36
C VAL A 150 4.60 5.77 13.41
N MET A 151 4.14 4.70 14.06
CA MET A 151 4.87 3.41 14.11
C MET A 151 5.03 2.79 12.72
N LYS A 152 4.04 2.93 11.87
CA LYS A 152 4.09 2.49 10.46
C LYS A 152 5.18 3.25 9.69
N GLN A 153 5.30 4.56 9.89
CA GLN A 153 6.33 5.39 9.26
C GLN A 153 7.73 5.04 9.76
N LEU A 154 7.89 4.72 11.04
CA LEU A 154 9.13 4.21 11.64
C LEU A 154 9.42 2.73 11.29
N HIS A 155 8.60 2.10 10.45
CA HIS A 155 8.70 0.68 10.09
C HIS A 155 8.52 -0.32 11.25
N HIS A 156 8.00 0.13 12.38
CA HIS A 156 7.65 -0.71 13.53
C HIS A 156 6.25 -1.35 13.34
N THR A 157 6.13 -2.22 12.33
CA THR A 157 4.83 -2.76 11.88
C THR A 157 4.07 -3.55 12.96
N ASP A 158 4.77 -4.22 13.88
CA ASP A 158 4.10 -4.98 14.94
C ASP A 158 3.53 -4.05 16.03
N ARG A 159 4.24 -2.97 16.38
CA ARG A 159 3.72 -1.93 17.28
C ARG A 159 2.54 -1.19 16.66
N ALA A 160 2.63 -0.86 15.36
CA ALA A 160 1.51 -0.26 14.63
C ALA A 160 0.26 -1.16 14.65
N ARG A 161 0.45 -2.46 14.41
CA ARG A 161 -0.64 -3.43 14.46
C ARG A 161 -1.26 -3.56 15.85
N GLN A 162 -0.44 -3.55 16.89
CA GLN A 162 -0.95 -3.61 18.26
C GLN A 162 -1.78 -2.35 18.58
N ALA A 163 -1.27 -1.16 18.29
CA ALA A 163 -1.98 0.09 18.53
C ALA A 163 -3.34 0.16 17.78
N LEU A 164 -3.41 -0.36 16.55
CA LEU A 164 -4.67 -0.43 15.80
C LEU A 164 -5.67 -1.43 16.41
N ARG A 165 -5.18 -2.55 16.97
CA ARG A 165 -6.06 -3.47 17.70
C ARG A 165 -6.58 -2.85 18.99
N ASP A 166 -5.74 -2.11 19.69
CA ASP A 166 -6.12 -1.39 20.90
C ASP A 166 -7.15 -0.30 20.58
N ALA A 167 -7.00 0.41 19.45
CA ALA A 167 -8.01 1.35 18.95
C ALA A 167 -9.35 0.66 18.64
N LEU A 168 -9.32 -0.51 17.99
CA LEU A 168 -10.52 -1.30 17.69
C LEU A 168 -11.14 -1.97 18.93
N ALA A 169 -10.40 -2.13 20.00
CA ALA A 169 -10.96 -2.57 21.29
C ALA A 169 -11.79 -1.46 21.94
N ILE A 170 -11.42 -0.18 21.73
CA ILE A 170 -12.18 0.99 22.18
C ILE A 170 -13.37 1.24 21.24
N GLU A 171 -13.10 1.32 19.94
CA GLU A 171 -14.10 1.58 18.90
C GLU A 171 -14.10 0.44 17.87
N PRO A 172 -14.87 -0.63 18.07
CA PRO A 172 -14.89 -1.78 17.16
C PRO A 172 -15.29 -1.43 15.73
N ASP A 173 -16.08 -0.38 15.51
CA ASP A 173 -16.59 0.03 14.21
C ASP A 173 -15.76 1.14 13.53
N ASN A 174 -14.63 1.54 14.10
CA ASN A 174 -13.77 2.56 13.53
C ASN A 174 -13.21 2.12 12.16
N ALA A 175 -13.73 2.75 11.10
CA ALA A 175 -13.40 2.39 9.71
C ALA A 175 -11.93 2.66 9.37
N VAL A 176 -11.32 3.70 9.96
CA VAL A 176 -9.92 4.08 9.73
C VAL A 176 -8.99 3.03 10.34
N ALA A 177 -9.23 2.64 11.59
CA ALA A 177 -8.44 1.62 12.27
C ALA A 177 -8.54 0.26 11.56
N ARG A 178 -9.75 -0.13 11.11
CA ARG A 178 -9.96 -1.37 10.31
C ARG A 178 -9.20 -1.31 8.99
N HIS A 179 -9.27 -0.19 8.27
CA HIS A 179 -8.56 -0.01 7.01
C HIS A 179 -7.04 -0.10 7.18
N GLU A 180 -6.49 0.63 8.16
CA GLU A 180 -5.05 0.65 8.40
C GLU A 180 -4.52 -0.72 8.87
N LEU A 181 -5.23 -1.40 9.76
CA LEU A 181 -4.89 -2.76 10.20
C LEU A 181 -4.91 -3.75 9.04
N ALA A 182 -5.95 -3.71 8.22
CA ALA A 182 -6.09 -4.55 7.04
C ALA A 182 -4.98 -4.27 6.01
N THR A 183 -4.61 -3.00 5.83
CA THR A 183 -3.49 -2.58 4.96
C THR A 183 -2.16 -3.15 5.46
N LEU A 184 -1.88 -3.10 6.77
CA LEU A 184 -0.67 -3.70 7.36
C LEU A 184 -0.63 -5.22 7.18
N ASP A 185 -1.79 -5.89 7.24
CA ASP A 185 -1.88 -7.33 7.02
C ASP A 185 -1.68 -7.70 5.54
N VAL A 186 -2.13 -6.86 4.61
CA VAL A 186 -1.91 -7.04 3.16
C VAL A 186 -0.46 -6.77 2.77
N VAL A 187 0.17 -5.73 3.31
CA VAL A 187 1.53 -5.30 2.92
C VAL A 187 2.63 -6.17 3.52
N HIS A 188 2.29 -7.13 4.38
CA HIS A 188 3.26 -8.02 5.03
C HIS A 188 4.13 -8.78 4.01
N ARG A 189 5.45 -8.79 4.25
CA ARG A 189 6.44 -9.35 3.30
C ARG A 189 6.49 -10.88 3.23
N ASN A 190 6.01 -11.59 4.24
CA ASN A 190 6.08 -13.05 4.28
C ASN A 190 5.00 -13.69 3.38
N PRO A 191 5.39 -14.39 2.29
CA PRO A 191 4.45 -15.03 1.37
C PRO A 191 3.65 -16.18 2.01
N PHE A 192 4.19 -16.79 3.08
CA PHE A 192 3.52 -17.88 3.80
C PHE A 192 2.49 -17.40 4.84
N ALA A 193 2.41 -16.09 5.09
CA ALA A 193 1.44 -15.52 6.02
C ALA A 193 0.03 -15.37 5.39
N LEU A 194 -0.47 -16.40 4.71
CA LEU A 194 -1.78 -16.40 4.04
C LEU A 194 -2.94 -16.02 4.95
N GLY A 195 -2.88 -16.47 6.20
CA GLY A 195 -3.90 -16.13 7.19
C GLY A 195 -3.96 -14.62 7.47
N ARG A 196 -2.84 -13.90 7.39
CA ARG A 196 -2.80 -12.43 7.50
C ARG A 196 -3.38 -11.78 6.25
N LEU A 197 -2.98 -12.27 5.07
CA LEU A 197 -3.50 -11.74 3.80
C LEU A 197 -5.02 -11.92 3.68
N ALA A 198 -5.54 -13.08 4.10
CA ALA A 198 -6.98 -13.34 4.12
C ALA A 198 -7.72 -12.45 5.12
N ARG A 199 -7.18 -12.25 6.33
CA ARG A 199 -7.74 -11.28 7.30
C ARG A 199 -7.71 -9.85 6.79
N GLY A 200 -6.60 -9.44 6.15
CA GLY A 200 -6.50 -8.13 5.52
C GLY A 200 -7.57 -7.93 4.45
N ALA A 201 -7.77 -8.92 3.57
CA ALA A 201 -8.82 -8.86 2.54
C ALA A 201 -10.23 -8.80 3.14
N SER A 202 -10.54 -9.61 4.17
CA SER A 202 -11.85 -9.58 4.85
C SER A 202 -12.07 -8.28 5.64
N GLY A 203 -11.02 -7.73 6.28
CA GLY A 203 -11.06 -6.44 6.95
C GLY A 203 -11.36 -5.28 5.99
N LEU A 204 -10.70 -5.24 4.82
CA LEU A 204 -10.97 -4.27 3.78
C LEU A 204 -12.38 -4.39 3.21
N ALA A 205 -12.89 -5.61 3.03
CA ALA A 205 -14.28 -5.82 2.64
C ALA A 205 -15.27 -5.34 3.71
N GLY A 206 -14.94 -5.52 5.01
CA GLY A 206 -15.69 -4.97 6.12
C GLY A 206 -15.73 -3.44 6.11
N ALA A 207 -14.58 -2.80 5.89
CA ALA A 207 -14.48 -1.35 5.75
C ALA A 207 -15.32 -0.81 4.57
N LEU A 208 -15.32 -1.52 3.43
CA LEU A 208 -16.15 -1.18 2.27
C LEU A 208 -17.65 -1.35 2.49
N ARG A 209 -18.07 -2.26 3.38
CA ARG A 209 -19.51 -2.37 3.76
C ARG A 209 -19.94 -1.19 4.63
N ALA A 210 -19.04 -0.69 5.50
CA ALA A 210 -19.31 0.47 6.33
C ALA A 210 -19.31 1.77 5.51
N ASP A 211 -18.33 1.92 4.60
CA ASP A 211 -18.25 3.04 3.66
C ASP A 211 -17.93 2.57 2.22
N PRO A 212 -18.99 2.38 1.38
CA PRO A 212 -18.81 1.94 -0.01
C PRO A 212 -18.06 2.94 -0.90
N ARG A 213 -17.92 4.20 -0.50
CA ARG A 213 -17.24 5.24 -1.27
C ARG A 213 -15.74 5.27 -1.03
N GLN A 214 -15.24 4.52 -0.08
CA GLN A 214 -13.81 4.50 0.29
C GLN A 214 -12.96 3.84 -0.81
N GLN A 215 -12.50 4.64 -1.76
CA GLN A 215 -11.68 4.19 -2.91
C GLN A 215 -10.39 3.50 -2.49
N ALA A 216 -9.75 3.97 -1.41
CA ALA A 216 -8.52 3.38 -0.88
C ALA A 216 -8.70 1.91 -0.46
N SER A 217 -9.80 1.58 0.23
CA SER A 217 -10.10 0.20 0.63
C SER A 217 -10.37 -0.72 -0.57
N ARG A 218 -11.04 -0.22 -1.62
CA ARG A 218 -11.25 -0.98 -2.87
C ARG A 218 -9.92 -1.30 -3.55
N PHE A 219 -9.07 -0.29 -3.70
CA PHE A 219 -7.75 -0.47 -4.30
C PHE A 219 -6.90 -1.48 -3.51
N MET A 220 -6.86 -1.35 -2.17
CA MET A 220 -6.08 -2.26 -1.33
C MET A 220 -6.63 -3.68 -1.32
N LEU A 221 -7.95 -3.87 -1.43
CA LEU A 221 -8.56 -5.19 -1.60
C LEU A 221 -8.11 -5.86 -2.90
N ASP A 222 -8.13 -5.12 -4.01
CA ASP A 222 -7.65 -5.64 -5.29
C ASP A 222 -6.15 -5.99 -5.25
N VAL A 223 -5.33 -5.15 -4.60
CA VAL A 223 -3.91 -5.43 -4.35
C VAL A 223 -3.74 -6.71 -3.53
N ALA A 224 -4.55 -6.93 -2.49
CA ALA A 224 -4.49 -8.14 -1.66
C ALA A 224 -4.76 -9.41 -2.47
N LEU A 225 -5.80 -9.40 -3.29
CA LEU A 225 -6.17 -10.55 -4.11
C LEU A 225 -5.14 -10.84 -5.20
N ARG A 226 -4.63 -9.80 -5.87
CA ARG A 226 -3.56 -9.96 -6.86
C ARG A 226 -2.26 -10.46 -6.24
N ARG A 227 -1.94 -10.03 -5.03
CA ARG A 227 -0.77 -10.50 -4.30
C ARG A 227 -0.87 -11.99 -3.94
N PHE A 228 -2.05 -12.47 -3.56
CA PHE A 228 -2.32 -13.87 -3.40
C PHE A 228 -2.03 -14.67 -4.69
N LEU A 229 -2.49 -14.18 -5.85
CA LEU A 229 -2.23 -14.83 -7.13
C LEU A 229 -0.73 -14.87 -7.48
N VAL A 230 0.00 -13.80 -7.17
CA VAL A 230 1.46 -13.77 -7.33
C VAL A 230 2.14 -14.82 -6.44
N TYR A 231 1.73 -14.95 -5.19
CA TYR A 231 2.32 -15.95 -4.28
C TYR A 231 2.04 -17.38 -4.73
N THR A 232 0.83 -17.66 -5.21
CA THR A 232 0.49 -18.97 -5.76
C THR A 232 1.32 -19.28 -7.01
N ALA A 233 1.51 -18.31 -7.90
CA ALA A 233 2.33 -18.46 -9.10
C ALA A 233 3.83 -18.66 -8.76
N VAL A 234 4.34 -17.97 -7.75
CA VAL A 234 5.73 -18.16 -7.27
C VAL A 234 5.90 -19.56 -6.68
N LEU A 235 4.95 -20.01 -5.86
CA LEU A 235 5.00 -21.35 -5.27
C LEU A 235 5.01 -22.43 -6.35
N LEU A 236 4.13 -22.31 -7.34
CA LEU A 236 4.05 -23.21 -8.49
C LEU A 236 5.40 -23.27 -9.25
N ALA A 237 5.96 -22.09 -9.57
CA ALA A 237 7.21 -22.00 -10.33
C ALA A 237 8.40 -22.60 -9.58
N VAL A 238 8.51 -22.30 -8.27
CA VAL A 238 9.62 -22.81 -7.43
C VAL A 238 9.54 -24.32 -7.28
N LEU A 239 8.36 -24.86 -6.98
CA LEU A 239 8.17 -26.30 -6.78
C LEU A 239 8.40 -27.07 -8.09
N ALA A 240 7.90 -26.55 -9.23
CA ALA A 240 8.15 -27.14 -10.54
C ALA A 240 9.65 -27.16 -10.88
N TYR A 241 10.36 -26.07 -10.60
CA TYR A 241 11.81 -25.98 -10.80
C TYR A 241 12.59 -26.97 -9.93
N VAL A 242 12.26 -27.06 -8.65
CA VAL A 242 12.93 -28.00 -7.73
C VAL A 242 12.63 -29.44 -8.15
N GLY A 243 11.40 -29.76 -8.57
CA GLY A 243 11.02 -31.07 -9.12
C GLY A 243 11.84 -31.43 -10.36
N TRP A 244 12.06 -30.48 -11.27
CA TRP A 244 12.91 -30.66 -12.44
C TRP A 244 14.36 -30.94 -12.05
N ARG A 245 14.94 -30.18 -11.13
CA ARG A 245 16.33 -30.41 -10.66
C ARG A 245 16.51 -31.73 -9.94
N MET A 246 15.46 -32.23 -9.28
CA MET A 246 15.52 -33.55 -8.60
C MET A 246 15.66 -34.74 -9.58
N THR A 247 15.31 -34.57 -10.86
CA THR A 247 15.46 -35.64 -11.85
C THR A 247 16.93 -36.11 -12.04
N GLU A 248 17.90 -35.22 -11.77
CA GLU A 248 19.32 -35.51 -11.83
C GLU A 248 19.79 -36.44 -10.70
N PHE A 249 19.09 -36.46 -9.55
CA PHE A 249 19.46 -37.21 -8.36
C PHE A 249 18.63 -38.47 -8.19
N SER A 250 17.32 -38.41 -8.46
CA SER A 250 16.41 -39.53 -8.25
C SER A 250 15.11 -39.36 -9.03
N VAL A 251 14.79 -40.29 -9.89
CA VAL A 251 13.52 -40.37 -10.64
C VAL A 251 12.36 -40.53 -9.70
N GLY A 252 12.48 -41.38 -8.66
CA GLY A 252 11.43 -41.56 -7.65
C GLY A 252 11.18 -40.30 -6.84
N GLY A 253 12.23 -39.63 -6.38
CA GLY A 253 12.17 -38.36 -5.66
C GLY A 253 11.54 -37.25 -6.51
N ALA A 254 11.88 -37.14 -7.80
CA ALA A 254 11.29 -36.18 -8.72
C ALA A 254 9.81 -36.38 -8.93
N ARG A 255 9.31 -37.64 -9.01
CA ARG A 255 7.88 -37.95 -9.10
C ARG A 255 7.10 -37.56 -7.86
N VAL A 256 7.62 -37.88 -6.67
CA VAL A 256 7.01 -37.48 -5.39
C VAL A 256 6.93 -35.97 -5.30
N LEU A 257 8.03 -35.30 -5.65
CA LEU A 257 8.07 -33.84 -5.62
C LEU A 257 7.15 -33.20 -6.66
N ALA A 258 6.97 -33.80 -7.84
CA ALA A 258 5.99 -33.37 -8.85
C ALA A 258 4.56 -33.45 -8.30
N GLY A 259 4.21 -34.52 -7.58
CA GLY A 259 2.92 -34.64 -6.89
C GLY A 259 2.73 -33.55 -5.84
N VAL A 260 3.75 -33.31 -5.00
CA VAL A 260 3.72 -32.23 -4.02
C VAL A 260 3.60 -30.87 -4.71
N ALA A 261 4.34 -30.65 -5.80
CA ALA A 261 4.33 -29.42 -6.57
C ALA A 261 2.96 -29.13 -7.23
N ALA A 262 2.21 -30.17 -7.58
CA ALA A 262 0.85 -30.04 -8.09
C ALA A 262 -0.15 -29.76 -6.96
N LEU A 263 -0.07 -30.48 -5.85
CA LEU A 263 -1.04 -30.39 -4.77
C LEU A 263 -0.84 -29.17 -3.85
N ALA A 264 0.40 -28.76 -3.58
CA ALA A 264 0.69 -27.66 -2.65
C ALA A 264 0.08 -26.31 -3.10
N PRO A 265 0.17 -25.86 -4.37
CA PRO A 265 -0.49 -24.63 -4.81
C PRO A 265 -2.01 -24.71 -4.73
N ILE A 266 -2.59 -25.90 -4.98
CA ILE A 266 -4.03 -26.13 -4.86
C ILE A 266 -4.47 -26.04 -3.40
N ALA A 267 -3.77 -26.73 -2.48
CA ALA A 267 -4.05 -26.66 -1.04
C ALA A 267 -3.87 -25.22 -0.49
N PHE A 268 -2.82 -24.52 -0.97
CA PHE A 268 -2.58 -23.12 -0.65
C PHE A 268 -3.73 -22.21 -1.10
N ALA A 269 -4.21 -22.41 -2.33
CA ALA A 269 -5.35 -21.65 -2.87
C ALA A 269 -6.65 -22.01 -2.14
N ALA A 270 -6.92 -23.29 -1.88
CA ALA A 270 -8.09 -23.73 -1.17
C ALA A 270 -8.13 -23.17 0.26
N TYR A 271 -7.01 -23.20 0.98
CA TYR A 271 -6.89 -22.62 2.32
C TYR A 271 -7.21 -21.10 2.34
N PHE A 272 -6.71 -20.35 1.35
CA PHE A 272 -6.99 -18.93 1.24
C PHE A 272 -8.46 -18.68 0.91
N VAL A 273 -9.00 -19.35 -0.12
CA VAL A 273 -10.38 -19.18 -0.58
C VAL A 273 -11.39 -19.59 0.49
N ALA A 274 -11.09 -20.63 1.30
CA ALA A 274 -11.93 -21.05 2.39
C ALA A 274 -12.13 -19.97 3.46
N ARG A 275 -11.13 -19.08 3.62
CA ARG A 275 -11.17 -17.96 4.57
C ARG A 275 -11.81 -16.68 4.02
N LEU A 276 -12.18 -16.67 2.75
CA LEU A 276 -12.87 -15.54 2.13
C LEU A 276 -14.38 -15.69 2.21
N ASP A 277 -15.08 -14.57 2.41
CA ASP A 277 -16.54 -14.49 2.30
C ASP A 277 -17.02 -14.79 0.87
N ARG A 278 -18.28 -15.18 0.70
CA ARG A 278 -18.86 -15.50 -0.62
C ARG A 278 -18.71 -14.35 -1.63
N SER A 279 -18.90 -13.11 -1.22
CA SER A 279 -18.76 -11.92 -2.06
C SER A 279 -17.32 -11.75 -2.56
N LEU A 280 -16.31 -11.99 -1.69
CA LEU A 280 -14.90 -11.91 -2.05
C LEU A 280 -14.47 -13.05 -2.97
N ARG A 281 -15.04 -14.25 -2.81
CA ARG A 281 -14.81 -15.37 -3.75
C ARG A 281 -15.31 -15.04 -5.15
N ALA A 282 -16.52 -14.48 -5.26
CA ALA A 282 -17.08 -14.04 -6.54
C ALA A 282 -16.21 -12.95 -7.18
N TYR A 283 -15.74 -11.99 -6.39
CA TYR A 283 -14.83 -10.93 -6.87
C TYR A 283 -13.47 -11.50 -7.31
N LEU A 284 -12.88 -12.43 -6.57
CA LEU A 284 -11.65 -13.12 -6.97
C LEU A 284 -11.82 -13.86 -8.31
N MET A 285 -12.93 -14.55 -8.49
CA MET A 285 -13.26 -15.22 -9.76
C MET A 285 -13.38 -14.23 -10.92
N SER A 286 -14.00 -13.06 -10.70
CA SER A 286 -14.08 -12.01 -11.72
C SER A 286 -12.69 -11.48 -12.09
N VAL A 287 -11.78 -11.33 -11.14
CA VAL A 287 -10.38 -10.91 -11.40
C VAL A 287 -9.64 -11.96 -12.23
N LEU A 288 -9.84 -13.26 -11.95
CA LEU A 288 -9.20 -14.36 -12.69
C LEU A 288 -9.68 -14.44 -14.14
N THR A 289 -10.92 -14.04 -14.43
CA THR A 289 -11.51 -14.11 -15.79
C THR A 289 -11.18 -12.91 -16.67
N GLN A 290 -10.49 -11.88 -16.15
CA GLN A 290 -10.23 -10.64 -16.89
C GLN A 290 -8.82 -10.55 -17.48
N GLY A 291 -8.74 -10.14 -18.76
CA GLY A 291 -7.53 -9.72 -19.45
C GLY A 291 -6.32 -10.68 -19.30
N ARG A 292 -5.15 -10.13 -19.00
CA ARG A 292 -3.89 -10.88 -18.84
C ARG A 292 -3.93 -11.89 -17.68
N GLN A 293 -4.78 -11.66 -16.68
CA GLN A 293 -4.92 -12.56 -15.55
C GLN A 293 -5.59 -13.87 -15.94
N ARG A 294 -6.53 -13.83 -16.91
CA ARG A 294 -7.13 -15.04 -17.50
C ARG A 294 -6.09 -15.92 -18.17
N ILE A 295 -5.16 -15.31 -18.93
CA ILE A 295 -4.07 -16.04 -19.58
C ILE A 295 -3.17 -16.69 -18.54
N ALA A 296 -2.81 -15.96 -17.48
CA ALA A 296 -2.02 -16.49 -16.37
C ALA A 296 -2.73 -17.65 -15.65
N ALA A 297 -4.04 -17.56 -15.43
CA ALA A 297 -4.82 -18.62 -14.79
C ALA A 297 -4.88 -19.89 -15.66
N ILE A 298 -5.08 -19.75 -16.98
CA ILE A 298 -5.04 -20.88 -17.93
C ILE A 298 -3.64 -21.51 -17.93
N GLY A 299 -2.58 -20.70 -17.99
CA GLY A 299 -1.20 -21.18 -17.92
C GLY A 299 -0.89 -21.93 -16.62
N ALA A 300 -1.40 -21.45 -15.48
CA ALA A 300 -1.26 -22.13 -14.20
C ALA A 300 -1.96 -23.51 -14.18
N ALA A 301 -3.18 -23.58 -14.73
CA ALA A 301 -3.91 -24.85 -14.86
C ALA A 301 -3.15 -25.85 -15.75
N LEU A 302 -2.59 -25.42 -16.87
CA LEU A 302 -1.75 -26.25 -17.74
C LEU A 302 -0.48 -26.74 -17.03
N CYS A 303 0.19 -25.86 -16.27
CA CYS A 303 1.36 -26.26 -15.48
C CYS A 303 1.01 -27.29 -14.40
N LEU A 304 -0.14 -27.16 -13.74
CA LEU A 304 -0.62 -28.15 -12.75
C LEU A 304 -0.90 -29.50 -13.42
N LEU A 305 -1.51 -29.51 -14.60
CA LEU A 305 -1.75 -30.74 -15.37
C LEU A 305 -0.43 -31.42 -15.79
N LEU A 306 0.56 -30.64 -16.24
CA LEU A 306 1.90 -31.16 -16.54
C LEU A 306 2.58 -31.75 -15.29
N LEU A 307 2.48 -31.12 -14.14
CA LEU A 307 3.03 -31.64 -12.89
C LEU A 307 2.33 -32.93 -12.44
N LEU A 308 1.02 -33.02 -12.59
CA LEU A 308 0.27 -34.23 -12.32
C LEU A 308 0.66 -35.36 -13.30
N SER A 309 0.78 -35.08 -14.59
CA SER A 309 1.23 -36.06 -15.59
C SER A 309 2.64 -36.57 -15.30
N ALA A 310 3.52 -35.73 -14.77
CA ALA A 310 4.90 -36.10 -14.42
C ALA A 310 4.97 -37.23 -13.37
N THR A 311 3.94 -37.43 -12.54
CA THR A 311 3.91 -38.53 -11.56
C THR A 311 3.87 -39.92 -12.21
N VAL A 312 3.32 -40.03 -13.43
CA VAL A 312 3.16 -41.28 -14.18
C VAL A 312 4.02 -41.34 -15.45
N THR A 313 4.72 -40.28 -15.79
CA THR A 313 5.55 -40.17 -17.00
C THR A 313 6.72 -41.14 -16.94
N PRO A 314 7.11 -41.84 -18.06
CA PRO A 314 8.32 -42.63 -18.15
C PRO A 314 9.58 -41.84 -17.84
N ALA A 315 10.61 -42.48 -17.25
CA ALA A 315 11.79 -41.80 -16.76
C ALA A 315 12.50 -40.94 -17.84
N GLY A 316 12.56 -41.40 -19.08
CA GLY A 316 13.20 -40.67 -20.19
C GLY A 316 12.53 -39.37 -20.59
N TRP A 317 11.24 -39.21 -20.28
CA TRP A 317 10.48 -37.99 -20.58
C TRP A 317 10.25 -37.09 -19.38
N LEU A 318 10.55 -37.58 -18.17
CA LEU A 318 10.25 -36.92 -16.91
C LEU A 318 10.92 -35.53 -16.80
N ALA A 319 12.22 -35.47 -17.14
CA ALA A 319 13.01 -34.23 -17.12
C ALA A 319 12.40 -33.16 -18.06
N TRP A 320 11.99 -33.57 -19.26
CA TRP A 320 11.34 -32.68 -20.23
C TRP A 320 10.00 -32.13 -19.74
N VAL A 321 9.14 -32.99 -19.22
CA VAL A 321 7.83 -32.58 -18.69
C VAL A 321 7.98 -31.60 -17.55
N LEU A 322 8.88 -31.89 -16.58
CA LEU A 322 9.13 -31.00 -15.45
C LEU A 322 9.84 -29.71 -15.87
N GLY A 323 10.75 -29.76 -16.83
CA GLY A 323 11.39 -28.58 -17.41
C GLY A 323 10.39 -27.63 -18.06
N VAL A 324 9.47 -28.17 -18.89
CA VAL A 324 8.37 -27.38 -19.50
C VAL A 324 7.45 -26.80 -18.42
N ALA A 325 7.09 -27.57 -17.39
CA ALA A 325 6.29 -27.09 -16.27
C ALA A 325 6.99 -25.97 -15.49
N ALA A 326 8.32 -26.05 -15.28
CA ALA A 326 9.11 -25.02 -14.63
C ALA A 326 9.13 -23.70 -15.43
N VAL A 327 9.42 -23.78 -16.73
CA VAL A 327 9.40 -22.61 -17.64
C VAL A 327 8.00 -21.99 -17.70
N GLY A 328 6.96 -22.83 -17.83
CA GLY A 328 5.57 -22.41 -17.80
C GLY A 328 5.19 -21.70 -16.51
N GLY A 329 5.60 -22.25 -15.34
CA GLY A 329 5.38 -21.65 -14.02
C GLY A 329 6.01 -20.25 -13.88
N PHE A 330 7.23 -20.07 -14.40
CA PHE A 330 7.85 -18.75 -14.47
C PHE A 330 7.11 -17.79 -15.41
N GLY A 331 6.62 -18.27 -16.54
CA GLY A 331 5.78 -17.50 -17.48
C GLY A 331 4.48 -17.02 -16.79
N VAL A 332 3.81 -17.91 -16.07
CA VAL A 332 2.61 -17.59 -15.26
C VAL A 332 2.91 -16.51 -14.23
N ARG A 333 4.04 -16.64 -13.51
CA ARG A 333 4.49 -15.62 -12.53
C ARG A 333 4.68 -14.25 -13.20
N LEU A 334 5.37 -14.19 -14.35
CA LEU A 334 5.59 -12.94 -15.06
C LEU A 334 4.29 -12.28 -15.51
N LEU A 335 3.37 -13.05 -16.09
CA LEU A 335 2.06 -12.57 -16.51
C LEU A 335 1.26 -12.02 -15.32
N THR A 336 1.27 -12.74 -14.20
CA THR A 336 0.56 -12.33 -12.98
C THR A 336 1.14 -11.04 -12.40
N VAL A 337 2.48 -10.92 -12.32
CA VAL A 337 3.15 -9.69 -11.86
C VAL A 337 2.91 -8.53 -12.83
N SER A 338 2.99 -8.77 -14.14
CA SER A 338 2.75 -7.73 -15.15
C SER A 338 1.31 -7.21 -15.10
N ALA A 339 0.34 -8.10 -14.92
CA ALA A 339 -1.08 -7.75 -14.77
C ALA A 339 -1.33 -6.93 -13.48
N SER A 340 -0.69 -7.33 -12.36
CA SER A 340 -0.77 -6.60 -11.10
C SER A 340 -0.16 -5.20 -11.22
N ASN A 341 1.03 -5.09 -11.78
CA ASN A 341 1.72 -3.81 -11.96
C ASN A 341 0.98 -2.88 -12.94
N ALA A 342 0.36 -3.41 -13.98
CA ALA A 342 -0.45 -2.61 -14.91
C ALA A 342 -1.66 -2.00 -14.19
N HIS A 343 -2.32 -2.76 -13.32
CA HIS A 343 -3.44 -2.28 -12.53
C HIS A 343 -3.03 -1.16 -11.56
N VAL A 344 -1.93 -1.35 -10.83
CA VAL A 344 -1.41 -0.34 -9.87
C VAL A 344 -0.97 0.94 -10.57
N ARG A 345 -0.39 0.84 -11.79
CA ARG A 345 -0.06 2.02 -12.61
C ARG A 345 -1.30 2.74 -13.12
N ALA A 346 -2.34 2.02 -13.51
CA ALA A 346 -3.62 2.62 -13.93
C ALA A 346 -4.28 3.42 -12.80
N ALA A 347 -3.99 3.06 -11.53
CA ALA A 347 -4.42 3.82 -10.36
C ALA A 347 -3.51 5.02 -10.02
N GLY A 348 -2.58 5.41 -10.91
CA GLY A 348 -1.69 6.56 -10.71
C GLY A 348 -0.51 6.33 -9.76
N VAL A 349 -0.35 5.12 -9.24
CA VAL A 349 0.76 4.79 -8.35
C VAL A 349 1.99 4.42 -9.17
N ASN A 350 3.08 5.15 -8.96
CA ASN A 350 4.35 4.91 -9.66
C ASN A 350 5.01 3.64 -9.10
N VAL A 351 4.75 2.51 -9.73
CA VAL A 351 5.39 1.23 -9.39
C VAL A 351 6.73 1.18 -10.09
N SER A 352 7.81 1.20 -9.33
CA SER A 352 9.12 0.85 -9.87
C SER A 352 9.05 -0.59 -10.43
N PRO A 353 9.59 -0.83 -11.64
CA PRO A 353 9.61 -2.20 -12.18
C PRO A 353 10.26 -3.11 -11.14
N ASP A 354 9.62 -4.26 -10.88
CA ASP A 354 10.16 -5.27 -9.96
C ASP A 354 11.43 -5.87 -10.58
N ARG A 355 12.57 -5.24 -10.26
CA ARG A 355 13.88 -5.56 -10.82
C ARG A 355 14.38 -6.91 -10.36
N VAL A 356 14.00 -7.31 -9.15
CA VAL A 356 14.30 -8.64 -8.62
C VAL A 356 13.62 -9.70 -9.50
N SER A 357 12.39 -9.42 -9.95
CA SER A 357 11.68 -10.30 -10.87
C SER A 357 12.34 -10.38 -12.24
N VAL A 358 12.82 -9.26 -12.78
CA VAL A 358 13.50 -9.23 -14.08
C VAL A 358 14.88 -9.90 -14.01
N VAL A 359 15.66 -9.65 -12.97
CA VAL A 359 16.98 -10.28 -12.78
C VAL A 359 16.83 -11.78 -12.53
N LEU A 360 15.90 -12.21 -11.68
CA LEU A 360 15.59 -13.62 -11.46
C LEU A 360 15.13 -14.31 -12.77
N TRP A 361 14.38 -13.62 -13.62
CA TRP A 361 13.98 -14.15 -14.91
C TRP A 361 15.17 -14.41 -15.83
N TRP A 362 16.09 -13.47 -15.95
CA TRP A 362 17.30 -13.67 -16.75
C TRP A 362 18.21 -14.75 -16.17
N VAL A 363 18.29 -14.85 -14.85
CA VAL A 363 19.01 -15.94 -14.17
C VAL A 363 18.38 -17.29 -14.48
N VAL A 364 17.04 -17.38 -14.43
CA VAL A 364 16.34 -18.65 -14.73
C VAL A 364 16.43 -19.00 -16.21
N ILE A 365 16.25 -18.05 -17.14
CA ILE A 365 16.51 -18.31 -18.57
C ILE A 365 17.94 -18.77 -18.77
N GLY A 366 18.91 -18.11 -18.15
CA GLY A 366 20.30 -18.49 -18.20
C GLY A 366 20.57 -19.91 -17.68
N CYS A 367 19.96 -20.26 -16.53
CA CYS A 367 20.05 -21.61 -15.98
C CYS A 367 19.40 -22.68 -16.87
N VAL A 368 18.24 -22.37 -17.46
CA VAL A 368 17.55 -23.29 -18.40
C VAL A 368 18.32 -23.45 -19.68
N VAL A 369 18.83 -22.36 -20.25
CA VAL A 369 19.70 -22.42 -21.45
C VAL A 369 21.02 -23.18 -21.15
N ALA A 370 21.62 -22.90 -20.02
CA ALA A 370 22.85 -23.60 -19.59
C ALA A 370 22.59 -25.11 -19.38
N ALA A 371 21.46 -25.49 -18.79
CA ALA A 371 21.09 -26.88 -18.59
C ALA A 371 20.80 -27.59 -19.91
N ILE A 372 20.12 -26.95 -20.86
CA ILE A 372 19.88 -27.46 -22.22
C ILE A 372 21.22 -27.63 -22.96
N LEU A 373 22.13 -26.66 -22.84
CA LEU A 373 23.46 -26.75 -23.45
C LEU A 373 24.34 -27.83 -22.82
N LEU A 374 24.21 -28.08 -21.50
CA LEU A 374 24.85 -29.15 -20.76
C LEU A 374 24.34 -30.53 -21.21
N GLU A 375 23.05 -30.70 -21.43
CA GLU A 375 22.46 -31.94 -21.95
C GLU A 375 22.88 -32.22 -23.43
N ILE A 376 22.92 -31.16 -24.26
CA ILE A 376 23.39 -31.29 -25.65
C ILE A 376 24.91 -31.54 -25.71
N GLY A 377 25.67 -30.99 -24.78
CA GLY A 377 27.15 -31.12 -24.72
C GLY A 377 27.68 -32.31 -23.91
N ALA A 378 26.80 -33.15 -23.35
CA ALA A 378 27.21 -34.34 -22.56
C ALA A 378 27.77 -35.48 -23.41
N THR A 379 27.82 -35.35 -24.73
CA THR A 379 28.56 -36.22 -25.62
C THR A 379 29.94 -35.59 -25.88
N ASP A 380 30.91 -35.95 -25.03
CA ASP A 380 32.34 -35.72 -25.18
C ASP A 380 32.91 -34.28 -25.19
N SER A 381 33.64 -33.96 -24.14
CA SER A 381 34.69 -32.93 -24.03
C SER A 381 34.28 -31.42 -24.06
N ALA A 382 33.01 -31.05 -24.12
CA ALA A 382 32.60 -29.64 -24.27
C ALA A 382 32.00 -28.98 -23.00
N TRP A 383 32.24 -29.55 -21.80
CA TRP A 383 31.76 -28.98 -20.52
C TRP A 383 32.23 -27.53 -20.29
N TRP A 384 33.42 -27.17 -20.85
CA TRP A 384 33.96 -25.81 -20.77
C TRP A 384 33.14 -24.79 -21.59
N LEU A 385 32.47 -25.19 -22.69
CA LEU A 385 31.60 -24.31 -23.48
C LEU A 385 30.34 -23.95 -22.70
N SER A 386 29.78 -24.90 -21.96
CA SER A 386 28.60 -24.66 -21.12
C SER A 386 28.92 -23.84 -19.85
N ALA A 387 30.10 -24.05 -19.27
CA ALA A 387 30.63 -23.22 -18.20
C ALA A 387 30.89 -21.78 -18.68
N ALA A 388 31.45 -21.62 -19.89
CA ALA A 388 31.68 -20.31 -20.51
C ALA A 388 30.36 -19.61 -20.85
N ALA A 389 29.35 -20.32 -21.34
CA ALA A 389 28.01 -19.76 -21.59
C ALA A 389 27.32 -19.31 -20.28
N LEU A 390 27.44 -20.08 -19.20
CA LEU A 390 26.94 -19.70 -17.88
C LEU A 390 27.61 -18.43 -17.34
N LEU A 391 28.96 -18.37 -17.46
CA LEU A 391 29.75 -17.19 -17.07
C LEU A 391 29.39 -15.96 -17.91
N LEU A 392 29.14 -16.10 -19.21
CA LEU A 392 28.70 -15.02 -20.09
C LEU A 392 27.30 -14.48 -19.71
N VAL A 393 26.37 -15.37 -19.40
CA VAL A 393 25.03 -14.99 -18.94
C VAL A 393 25.09 -14.29 -17.58
N LEU A 394 25.90 -14.79 -16.65
CA LEU A 394 26.14 -14.14 -15.34
C LEU A 394 26.81 -12.77 -15.52
N ALA A 395 27.83 -12.69 -16.38
CA ALA A 395 28.51 -11.43 -16.70
C ALA A 395 27.56 -10.43 -17.36
N ALA A 396 26.72 -10.86 -18.31
CA ALA A 396 25.70 -10.02 -18.92
C ALA A 396 24.65 -9.52 -17.91
N ALA A 397 24.23 -10.37 -16.98
CA ALA A 397 23.30 -9.99 -15.91
C ALA A 397 23.94 -8.98 -14.94
N VAL A 398 25.23 -9.17 -14.57
CA VAL A 398 25.99 -8.23 -13.73
C VAL A 398 26.21 -6.90 -14.47
N CYS A 399 26.64 -6.93 -15.75
CA CYS A 399 26.80 -5.73 -16.58
C CYS A 399 25.49 -4.96 -16.72
N LEU A 400 24.38 -5.64 -16.95
CA LEU A 400 23.05 -5.02 -17.02
C LEU A 400 22.67 -4.39 -15.69
N ALA A 401 22.92 -5.05 -14.57
CA ALA A 401 22.67 -4.51 -13.22
C ALA A 401 23.53 -3.26 -12.95
N VAL A 402 24.81 -3.28 -13.34
CA VAL A 402 25.74 -2.14 -13.21
C VAL A 402 25.32 -0.98 -14.13
N LEU A 403 24.94 -1.24 -15.38
CA LEU A 403 24.44 -0.23 -16.31
C LEU A 403 23.15 0.44 -15.81
N ILE A 404 22.25 -0.35 -15.24
CA ILE A 404 21.03 0.13 -14.61
C ILE A 404 21.36 1.01 -13.39
N ARG A 405 22.37 0.62 -12.59
CA ARG A 405 22.84 1.39 -11.43
C ARG A 405 23.50 2.70 -11.86
N ARG A 406 24.34 2.69 -12.93
CA ARG A 406 24.96 3.89 -13.49
C ARG A 406 23.96 4.86 -14.12
N ARG A 407 22.96 4.38 -14.85
CA ARG A 407 21.86 5.23 -15.37
C ARG A 407 21.05 5.90 -14.27
N ARG A 408 20.92 5.27 -13.09
CA ARG A 408 20.27 5.89 -11.93
C ARG A 408 21.11 6.98 -11.30
N ALA A 409 22.39 6.74 -11.08
CA ALA A 409 23.30 7.75 -10.54
C ALA A 409 23.29 9.01 -11.41
N ARG A 410 23.29 8.84 -12.75
CA ARG A 410 23.19 9.98 -13.70
C ARG A 410 21.84 10.69 -13.66
N ARG A 411 20.72 10.01 -13.36
CA ARG A 411 19.39 10.64 -13.20
C ARG A 411 19.19 11.29 -11.83
N ALA A 412 19.88 10.83 -10.82
CA ALA A 412 19.85 11.41 -9.48
C ALA A 412 20.79 12.62 -9.35
N GLY A 413 21.83 12.72 -10.21
CA GLY A 413 22.78 13.83 -10.24
C GLY A 413 22.52 14.90 -11.32
N GLY A 414 21.43 14.79 -12.10
CA GLY A 414 21.00 15.84 -13.02
C GLY A 414 20.47 17.05 -12.26
N PRO A 415 20.76 18.30 -12.73
CA PRO A 415 20.25 19.50 -12.08
C PRO A 415 18.72 19.39 -12.01
N ARG A 416 18.15 19.58 -10.83
CA ARG A 416 16.72 19.80 -10.64
C ARG A 416 16.35 21.00 -11.50
N ALA A 417 15.81 20.75 -12.69
CA ALA A 417 15.18 21.78 -13.49
C ALA A 417 14.14 22.45 -12.60
N GLY A 418 14.37 23.73 -12.31
CA GLY A 418 13.50 24.53 -11.49
C GLY A 418 12.07 24.40 -12.02
N ARG A 419 11.13 24.16 -11.15
CA ARG A 419 9.72 24.37 -11.44
C ARG A 419 9.57 25.77 -12.03
N PRO A 420 8.91 25.96 -13.18
CA PRO A 420 8.60 27.28 -13.67
C PRO A 420 7.69 27.95 -12.62
N GLY A 421 8.25 28.94 -11.92
CA GLY A 421 7.48 29.83 -11.07
C GLY A 421 6.42 30.51 -11.94
N HIS A 422 5.19 30.39 -11.59
CA HIS A 422 4.13 31.28 -12.04
C HIS A 422 4.49 32.71 -11.59
N ARG A 423 5.22 33.42 -12.43
CA ARG A 423 5.28 34.89 -12.38
C ARG A 423 3.91 35.39 -12.84
N GLY A 424 3.02 35.63 -11.89
CA GLY A 424 1.86 36.46 -12.10
C GLY A 424 2.29 37.86 -12.53
N ASN A 425 1.89 38.20 -13.71
CA ASN A 425 2.07 39.49 -14.34
C ASN A 425 1.21 40.54 -13.60
N LEU A 426 1.82 41.33 -12.71
CA LEU A 426 1.24 42.57 -12.21
C LEU A 426 1.61 43.66 -13.17
N GLY A 427 0.86 43.75 -14.26
CA GLY A 427 0.83 44.86 -15.18
C GLY A 427 0.01 46.01 -14.60
N GLY A 428 0.60 47.19 -14.56
CA GLY A 428 0.16 48.38 -13.94
C GLY A 428 -1.20 48.94 -14.36
N ILE A 429 -1.79 49.66 -13.44
CA ILE A 429 -2.66 50.79 -13.75
C ILE A 429 -2.09 52.00 -13.05
N ARG A 430 -1.53 52.91 -13.85
CA ARG A 430 -1.37 54.31 -13.54
C ARG A 430 -2.64 55.04 -13.97
N SER A 431 -3.16 55.81 -13.14
CA SER A 431 -3.93 57.07 -13.17
C SER A 431 -5.12 56.99 -12.24
#